data_009e999f3f5275120badba8bc2e9047d
#
_entry.id   009e999f3f5275120badba8bc2e9047d
#
_cell.length_a   1.000
_cell.length_b   1.000
_cell.length_c   1.000
_cell.angle_alpha   90.00
_cell.angle_beta   90.00
_cell.angle_gamma   90.00
#
_symmetry.space_group_name_H-M   'P 1'
#
loop_
_entity.id
_entity.type
_entity.pdbx_description
1 polymer ?
#
loop_
_entity_poly.entity_id
_entity_poly.type
_entity_poly.pdbx_seq_one_letter_code
_entity_poly.pdbx_strand_id
1 'polypeptide(L)'
;MALAKSEFDRRGVSVVIISFAEPGRLVPYQEQHRWPFTILADPQREVYRAFELKRFSWFRVFSPPVLKSYFKLWRRGLTQEPYRGEDIYQSGGDFLLDSAGSVLYAYRSRSPADRPTLEKLLQEIDRVQPAQSR
;
A
#
# COMPACT_ATOMS: atom_id res chain seq x y z
N MET A 1 0.83 3.96 13.53
CA MET A 1 1.76 3.04 12.84
C MET A 1 2.38 1.98 13.74
N ALA A 2 2.88 2.32 14.92
CA ALA A 2 3.41 1.33 15.86
C ALA A 2 2.36 0.27 16.27
N LEU A 3 1.11 0.67 16.47
CA LEU A 3 0.02 -0.25 16.78
C LEU A 3 -0.26 -1.23 15.62
N ALA A 4 -0.20 -0.75 14.39
CA ALA A 4 -0.38 -1.61 13.21
C ALA A 4 0.73 -2.66 13.13
N LYS A 5 1.98 -2.26 13.35
CA LYS A 5 3.11 -3.19 13.36
C LYS A 5 2.93 -4.29 14.40
N SER A 6 2.53 -3.95 15.62
CA SER A 6 2.32 -4.94 16.69
C SER A 6 1.21 -5.94 16.35
N GLU A 7 0.16 -5.49 15.66
CA GLU A 7 -0.92 -6.37 15.21
C GLU A 7 -0.45 -7.38 14.16
N PHE A 8 0.42 -6.97 13.26
CA PHE A 8 1.04 -7.88 12.28
C PHE A 8 2.04 -8.82 12.94
N ASP A 9 2.91 -8.30 13.80
CA ASP A 9 3.92 -9.09 14.51
C ASP A 9 3.27 -10.20 15.36
N ARG A 10 2.18 -9.88 16.04
CA ARG A 10 1.44 -10.82 16.85
C ARG A 10 0.86 -11.99 16.06
N ARG A 11 0.59 -11.76 14.77
CA ARG A 11 0.11 -12.77 13.82
C ARG A 11 1.23 -13.47 13.05
N GLY A 12 2.49 -13.15 13.35
CA GLY A 12 3.63 -13.70 12.63
C GLY A 12 3.76 -13.22 11.20
N VAL A 13 3.24 -12.02 10.89
CA VAL A 13 3.25 -11.45 9.54
C VAL A 13 4.30 -10.36 9.46
N SER A 14 5.22 -10.50 8.51
CA SER A 14 6.16 -9.44 8.14
C SER A 14 5.58 -8.59 7.03
N VAL A 15 5.61 -7.27 7.22
CA VAL A 15 5.11 -6.32 6.23
C VAL A 15 6.28 -5.71 5.46
N VAL A 16 6.19 -5.77 4.15
CA VAL A 16 7.14 -5.11 3.24
C VAL A 16 6.35 -4.16 2.34
N ILE A 17 6.78 -2.92 2.29
CA ILE A 17 6.20 -1.89 1.41
C ILE A 17 7.10 -1.77 0.18
N ILE A 18 6.52 -1.82 -1.00
CA ILE A 18 7.24 -1.68 -2.25
C ILE A 18 6.75 -0.42 -2.95
N SER A 19 7.69 0.45 -3.28
CA SER A 19 7.41 1.73 -3.92
C SER A 19 8.17 1.85 -5.23
N PHE A 20 7.53 2.41 -6.25
CA PHE A 20 8.20 2.72 -7.51
C PHE A 20 9.03 4.02 -7.46
N ALA A 21 9.05 4.72 -6.32
CA ALA A 21 9.88 5.90 -6.14
C ALA A 21 11.37 5.54 -6.18
N GLU A 22 12.19 6.49 -6.64
CA GLU A 22 13.64 6.33 -6.65
C GLU A 22 14.21 6.17 -5.22
N PRO A 23 15.25 5.35 -5.02
CA PRO A 23 15.83 5.14 -3.69
C PRO A 23 16.25 6.43 -3.00
N GLY A 24 16.76 7.42 -3.75
CA GLY A 24 17.15 8.70 -3.20
C GLY A 24 16.00 9.51 -2.59
N ARG A 25 14.76 9.21 -2.92
CA ARG A 25 13.57 9.83 -2.31
C ARG A 25 13.04 9.02 -1.12
N LEU A 26 13.20 7.69 -1.16
CA LEU A 26 12.69 6.82 -0.11
C LEU A 26 13.48 6.92 1.19
N VAL A 27 14.79 7.06 1.12
CA VAL A 27 15.65 7.14 2.32
C VAL A 27 15.29 8.35 3.19
N PRO A 28 15.23 9.59 2.66
CA PRO A 28 14.80 10.75 3.47
C PRO A 28 13.37 10.61 4.00
N TYR A 29 12.47 10.05 3.19
CA TYR A 29 11.09 9.82 3.59
C TYR A 29 11.00 8.85 4.77
N GLN A 30 11.73 7.75 4.71
CA GLN A 30 11.76 6.75 5.78
C GLN A 30 12.34 7.32 7.07
N GLU A 31 13.41 8.10 6.98
CA GLU A 31 14.04 8.78 8.13
C GLU A 31 13.10 9.80 8.77
N GLN A 32 12.44 10.61 7.95
CA GLN A 32 11.52 11.67 8.41
C GLN A 32 10.30 11.11 9.10
N HIS A 33 9.71 10.03 8.58
CA HIS A 33 8.46 9.45 9.08
C HIS A 33 8.66 8.31 10.06
N ARG A 34 9.89 7.80 10.22
CA ARG A 34 10.22 6.68 11.12
C ARG A 34 9.27 5.49 10.95
N TRP A 35 9.08 5.07 9.70
CA TRP A 35 8.22 3.93 9.38
C TRP A 35 8.76 2.65 10.02
N PRO A 36 7.92 1.89 10.74
CA PRO A 36 8.35 0.63 11.37
C PRO A 36 8.46 -0.54 10.39
N PHE A 37 8.12 -0.34 9.13
CA PHE A 37 8.11 -1.36 8.10
C PHE A 37 9.30 -1.22 7.14
N THR A 38 9.72 -2.33 6.57
CA THR A 38 10.73 -2.33 5.50
C THR A 38 10.14 -1.75 4.22
N ILE A 39 10.82 -0.78 3.63
CA ILE A 39 10.43 -0.17 2.34
C ILE A 39 11.49 -0.54 1.31
N LEU A 40 11.05 -1.13 0.20
CA LEU A 40 11.89 -1.48 -0.93
C LEU A 40 11.57 -0.60 -2.13
N ALA A 41 12.59 -0.20 -2.85
CA ALA A 41 12.45 0.58 -4.09
C ALA A 41 12.30 -0.35 -5.30
N ASP A 42 11.34 -0.05 -6.15
CA ASP A 42 11.10 -0.73 -7.43
C ASP A 42 10.87 0.30 -8.54
N PRO A 43 11.88 1.14 -8.86
CA PRO A 43 11.70 2.24 -9.81
C PRO A 43 11.37 1.77 -11.22
N GLN A 44 11.77 0.57 -11.59
CA GLN A 44 11.46 -0.03 -12.88
C GLN A 44 10.13 -0.80 -12.91
N ARG A 45 9.45 -0.86 -11.76
CA ARG A 45 8.13 -1.49 -11.60
C ARG A 45 8.11 -2.98 -11.98
N GLU A 46 9.18 -3.69 -11.75
CA GLU A 46 9.26 -5.13 -12.01
C GLU A 46 8.30 -5.93 -11.14
N VAL A 47 8.27 -5.62 -9.83
CA VAL A 47 7.34 -6.23 -8.89
C VAL A 47 5.89 -5.83 -9.21
N TYR A 48 5.67 -4.58 -9.55
CA TYR A 48 4.34 -4.10 -9.97
C TYR A 48 3.81 -4.89 -11.15
N ARG A 49 4.64 -5.16 -12.16
CA ARG A 49 4.25 -5.99 -13.31
C ARG A 49 4.05 -7.46 -12.93
N ALA A 50 4.90 -8.00 -12.07
CA ALA A 50 4.78 -9.38 -11.61
C ALA A 50 3.46 -9.64 -10.86
N PHE A 51 2.98 -8.65 -10.10
CA PHE A 51 1.69 -8.72 -9.42
C PHE A 51 0.52 -8.21 -10.27
N GLU A 52 0.74 -7.97 -11.56
CA GLU A 52 -0.28 -7.53 -12.51
C GLU A 52 -0.96 -6.21 -12.11
N LEU A 53 -0.20 -5.29 -11.54
CA LEU A 53 -0.68 -3.96 -11.19
C LEU A 53 -0.64 -3.08 -12.44
N LYS A 54 -1.83 -2.72 -12.94
CA LYS A 54 -2.00 -1.95 -14.16
C LYS A 54 -2.03 -0.45 -13.87
N ARG A 55 -1.97 0.34 -14.91
CA ARG A 55 -2.17 1.78 -14.81
C ARG A 55 -3.67 2.09 -14.78
N PHE A 56 -4.05 3.11 -14.00
CA PHE A 56 -5.42 3.61 -14.00
C PHE A 56 -5.71 4.35 -15.32
N SER A 57 -6.96 4.26 -15.80
CA SER A 57 -7.45 5.20 -16.81
C SER A 57 -7.63 6.58 -16.18
N TRP A 58 -7.49 7.65 -16.97
CA TRP A 58 -7.67 9.02 -16.46
C TRP A 58 -9.08 9.25 -15.90
N PHE A 59 -10.09 8.55 -16.40
CA PHE A 59 -11.45 8.58 -15.86
C PHE A 59 -11.54 8.15 -14.40
N ARG A 60 -10.73 7.17 -13.99
CA ARG A 60 -10.72 6.69 -12.60
C ARG A 60 -9.97 7.64 -11.69
N VAL A 61 -8.90 8.27 -12.16
CA VAL A 61 -8.11 9.24 -11.40
C VAL A 61 -8.92 10.50 -11.12
N PHE A 62 -9.71 10.96 -12.10
CA PHE A 62 -10.54 12.14 -11.99
C PHE A 62 -12.01 11.81 -11.67
N SER A 63 -12.31 10.63 -11.18
CA SER A 63 -13.66 10.25 -10.78
C SER A 63 -14.14 11.07 -9.56
N PRO A 64 -15.47 11.33 -9.42
CA PRO A 64 -15.97 12.09 -8.29
C PRO A 64 -15.56 11.59 -6.91
N PRO A 65 -15.51 10.26 -6.62
CA PRO A 65 -15.03 9.78 -5.32
C PRO A 65 -13.57 10.15 -5.02
N VAL A 66 -12.71 10.11 -6.03
CA VAL A 66 -11.29 10.48 -5.88
C VAL A 66 -11.15 11.97 -5.63
N LEU A 67 -11.83 12.80 -6.41
CA LEU A 67 -11.84 14.26 -6.23
C LEU A 67 -12.38 14.64 -4.85
N LYS A 68 -13.40 13.97 -4.37
CA LYS A 68 -13.95 14.18 -3.03
C LYS A 68 -12.92 13.85 -1.95
N SER A 69 -12.15 12.78 -2.11
CA SER A 69 -11.08 12.40 -1.17
C SER A 69 -9.99 13.46 -1.12
N TYR A 70 -9.53 13.95 -2.26
CA TYR A 70 -8.54 15.04 -2.32
C TYR A 70 -9.08 16.33 -1.71
N PHE A 71 -10.33 16.67 -1.96
CA PHE A 71 -10.97 17.85 -1.39
C PHE A 71 -11.05 17.78 0.14
N LYS A 72 -11.37 16.61 0.70
CA LYS A 72 -11.37 16.41 2.16
C LYS A 72 -9.97 16.59 2.75
N LEU A 73 -8.94 16.07 2.11
CA LEU A 73 -7.56 16.25 2.54
C LEU A 73 -7.16 17.71 2.50
N TRP A 74 -7.52 18.43 1.45
CA TRP A 74 -7.25 19.86 1.31
C TRP A 74 -7.94 20.68 2.40
N ARG A 75 -9.19 20.38 2.69
CA ARG A 75 -9.97 21.07 3.75
C ARG A 75 -9.37 20.88 5.14
N ARG A 76 -8.70 19.76 5.39
CA ARG A 76 -8.04 19.45 6.67
C ARG A 76 -6.64 20.10 6.78
N GLY A 77 -6.21 20.87 5.80
CA GLY A 77 -4.88 21.44 5.76
C GLY A 77 -3.77 20.40 5.56
N LEU A 78 -4.13 19.16 5.26
CA LEU A 78 -3.20 18.11 4.89
C LEU A 78 -2.86 18.26 3.41
N THR A 79 -2.22 19.36 3.06
CA THR A 79 -1.61 19.52 1.75
C THR A 79 -0.41 18.59 1.69
N GLN A 80 -0.64 17.35 1.30
CA GLN A 80 0.43 16.61 0.67
C GLN A 80 0.73 17.35 -0.62
N GLU A 81 1.89 18.01 -0.66
CA GLU A 81 2.39 18.47 -1.94
C GLU A 81 2.34 17.29 -2.90
N PRO A 82 1.65 17.42 -4.05
CA PRO A 82 1.72 16.38 -5.04
C PRO A 82 3.19 16.19 -5.35
N TYR A 83 3.71 15.02 -5.08
CA TYR A 83 5.08 14.67 -5.44
C TYR A 83 5.27 14.99 -6.90
N ARG A 84 6.02 16.03 -7.20
CA ARG A 84 6.37 16.35 -8.58
C ARG A 84 7.08 15.15 -9.18
N GLY A 85 6.40 14.46 -10.09
CA GLY A 85 6.91 13.29 -10.78
C GLY A 85 6.36 11.95 -10.29
N GLU A 86 5.42 11.89 -9.34
CA GLU A 86 4.69 10.66 -9.06
C GLU A 86 3.74 10.31 -10.19
N ASP A 87 3.79 9.05 -10.58
CA ASP A 87 2.86 8.53 -11.58
C ASP A 87 1.52 8.18 -10.91
N ILE A 88 0.60 9.14 -10.88
CA ILE A 88 -0.73 8.99 -10.27
C ILE A 88 -1.59 7.94 -10.97
N TYR A 89 -1.20 7.49 -12.15
CA TYR A 89 -1.91 6.46 -12.91
C TYR A 89 -1.45 5.05 -12.56
N GLN A 90 -0.36 4.90 -11.79
CA GLN A 90 0.11 3.58 -11.38
C GLN A 90 -0.78 3.00 -10.30
N SER A 91 -1.40 1.86 -10.58
CA SER A 91 -2.18 1.11 -9.59
C SER A 91 -1.28 0.52 -8.51
N GLY A 92 -1.76 0.51 -7.28
CA GLY A 92 -1.18 -0.22 -6.17
C GLY A 92 -2.01 -1.44 -5.79
N GLY A 93 -1.56 -2.15 -4.78
CA GLY A 93 -2.29 -3.30 -4.26
C GLY A 93 -1.71 -3.79 -2.94
N ASP A 94 -2.46 -4.69 -2.32
CA ASP A 94 -2.09 -5.35 -1.07
C ASP A 94 -2.18 -6.86 -1.27
N PHE A 95 -1.11 -7.57 -0.93
CA PHE A 95 -0.98 -9.00 -1.17
C PHE A 95 -0.52 -9.70 0.10
N LEU A 96 -1.13 -10.83 0.40
CA LEU A 96 -0.71 -11.71 1.47
C LEU A 96 -0.13 -12.98 0.87
N LEU A 97 1.10 -13.30 1.26
CA LEU A 97 1.84 -14.45 0.78
C LEU A 97 2.13 -15.41 1.93
N ASP A 98 2.15 -16.69 1.66
CA ASP A 98 2.66 -17.68 2.61
C ASP A 98 4.20 -17.76 2.54
N SER A 99 4.80 -18.60 3.40
CA SER A 99 6.26 -18.79 3.44
C SER A 99 6.83 -19.45 2.17
N ALA A 100 6.00 -20.11 1.37
CA ALA A 100 6.38 -20.69 0.09
C ALA A 100 6.25 -19.70 -1.08
N GLY A 101 5.73 -18.49 -0.85
CA GLY A 101 5.52 -17.47 -1.86
C GLY A 101 4.18 -17.56 -2.59
N SER A 102 3.27 -18.42 -2.13
CA SER A 102 1.92 -18.51 -2.71
C SER A 102 1.06 -17.35 -2.24
N VAL A 103 0.28 -16.76 -3.15
CA VAL A 103 -0.63 -15.66 -2.85
C VAL A 103 -1.89 -16.20 -2.18
N LEU A 104 -2.10 -15.80 -0.93
CA LEU A 104 -3.28 -16.18 -0.14
C LEU A 104 -4.41 -15.16 -0.26
N TYR A 105 -4.06 -13.91 -0.47
CA TYR A 105 -5.00 -12.81 -0.65
C TYR A 105 -4.38 -11.79 -1.60
N ALA A 106 -5.19 -11.25 -2.47
CA ALA A 106 -4.77 -10.22 -3.42
C ALA A 106 -5.86 -9.15 -3.53
N TYR A 107 -5.46 -7.91 -3.34
CA TYR A 107 -6.31 -6.76 -3.55
C TYR A 107 -5.61 -5.76 -4.46
N ARG A 108 -6.17 -5.50 -5.62
CA ARG A 108 -5.67 -4.52 -6.57
C ARG A 108 -6.56 -3.29 -6.55
N SER A 109 -5.96 -2.13 -6.31
CA SER A 109 -6.69 -0.87 -6.22
C SER A 109 -7.37 -0.54 -7.54
N ARG A 110 -8.62 -0.11 -7.47
CA ARG A 110 -9.43 0.31 -8.63
C ARG A 110 -9.28 1.79 -8.93
N SER A 111 -8.83 2.55 -7.94
CA SER A 111 -8.56 3.99 -8.04
C SER A 111 -7.49 4.37 -7.03
N PRO A 112 -6.90 5.58 -7.11
CA PRO A 112 -5.87 6.01 -6.15
C PRO A 112 -6.32 6.01 -4.69
N ALA A 113 -7.62 6.19 -4.43
CA ALA A 113 -8.18 6.20 -3.08
C ALA A 113 -8.68 4.82 -2.62
N ASP A 114 -8.67 3.82 -3.49
CA ASP A 114 -9.19 2.49 -3.22
C ASP A 114 -8.13 1.62 -2.55
N ARG A 115 -8.17 1.57 -1.22
CA ARG A 115 -7.26 0.77 -0.39
C ARG A 115 -8.05 0.02 0.68
N PRO A 116 -7.70 -1.23 1.00
CA PRO A 116 -8.30 -1.92 2.13
C PRO A 116 -7.90 -1.23 3.43
N THR A 117 -8.81 -1.23 4.40
CA THR A 117 -8.51 -0.75 5.73
C THR A 117 -7.59 -1.72 6.47
N LEU A 118 -6.89 -1.24 7.49
CA LEU A 118 -6.10 -2.10 8.36
C LEU A 118 -6.95 -3.25 8.94
N GLU A 119 -8.14 -2.92 9.41
CA GLU A 119 -9.07 -3.92 9.94
C GLU A 119 -9.38 -5.02 8.92
N LYS A 120 -9.63 -4.65 7.66
CA LYS A 120 -9.90 -5.61 6.60
C LYS A 120 -8.70 -6.51 6.34
N LEU A 121 -7.50 -5.95 6.30
CA LEU A 121 -6.27 -6.73 6.14
C LEU A 121 -6.08 -7.73 7.28
N LEU A 122 -6.28 -7.31 8.52
CA LEU A 122 -6.18 -8.18 9.69
C LEU A 122 -7.22 -9.31 9.66
N GLN A 123 -8.44 -9.01 9.24
CA GLN A 123 -9.48 -10.03 9.05
C GLN A 123 -9.09 -11.08 8.01
N GLU A 124 -8.51 -10.66 6.89
CA GLU A 124 -8.06 -11.60 5.86
C GLU A 124 -6.89 -12.46 6.34
N ILE A 125 -5.97 -11.90 7.12
CA ILE A 125 -4.89 -12.67 7.74
C ILE A 125 -5.47 -13.73 8.68
N ASP A 126 -6.38 -13.34 9.55
CA ASP A 126 -7.03 -14.26 10.50
C ASP A 126 -7.83 -15.35 9.79
N ARG A 127 -8.42 -15.04 8.64
CA ARG A 127 -9.17 -16.00 7.83
C ARG A 127 -8.27 -17.10 7.24
N VAL A 128 -7.06 -16.72 6.79
CA VAL A 128 -6.14 -17.70 6.17
C VAL A 128 -5.24 -18.41 7.17
N GLN A 129 -5.20 -17.95 8.42
CA GLN A 129 -4.39 -18.55 9.50
C GLN A 129 -5.25 -19.10 10.67
N PRO A 130 -6.37 -19.77 10.46
CA PRO A 130 -7.31 -20.06 11.56
C PRO A 130 -6.82 -21.04 12.61
N ALA A 131 -5.68 -21.69 12.44
CA ALA A 131 -5.30 -22.84 13.26
C ALA A 131 -3.92 -22.77 13.90
N GLN A 132 -3.15 -21.70 13.76
CA GLN A 132 -1.80 -21.63 14.34
C GLN A 132 -1.76 -21.05 15.76
N SER A 133 -2.92 -20.73 16.33
CA SER A 133 -3.04 -20.17 17.68
C SER A 133 -3.37 -21.19 18.77
N ARG A 134 -3.09 -22.45 18.52
CA ARG A 134 -3.25 -23.50 19.52
C ARG A 134 -1.95 -24.21 19.82
#